data_ec7ce2448316936537c795802af59067
#
_entry.id   ec7ce2448316936537c795802af59067
#
_cell.length_a   1.000
_cell.length_b   1.000
_cell.length_c   1.000
_cell.angle_alpha   90.00
_cell.angle_beta   90.00
_cell.angle_gamma   90.00
#
_symmetry.space_group_name_H-M   'P 1'
#
loop_
_entity.id
_entity.type
_entity.pdbx_description
1 polymer ?
#
loop_
_entity_poly.entity_id
_entity_poly.type
_entity_poly.pdbx_seq_one_letter_code
_entity_poly.pdbx_strand_id
1 'polypeptide(L)'
;QCAELDSDNCPHYAAAPGPLGRWIYGREARRLLAFEDRVARAFSRSFVVSEVERELFRRCIPGVEPDVLPNGVDVEHFRSAGDADRDPHGAVFTGVMDYEPNVDGVRWFVARCWPALRARFPAARLWIVGSRPTPAVRALGDVPGVTVTGRVEATPPWFDRAAVAIAPLRLARGVQNKVLEAMSMALPVVASPQAAQGLGDL
;
A
#
# COMPACT_ATOMS: atom_id res chain seq x y z
N GLN A 1 6.02 17.03 9.52
CA GLN A 1 5.16 15.87 9.33
C GLN A 1 4.83 15.81 7.85
N CYS A 2 5.26 14.76 7.13
CA CYS A 2 4.84 14.54 5.75
C CYS A 2 3.35 14.21 5.79
N ALA A 3 2.53 14.99 5.11
CA ALA A 3 1.11 14.76 5.01
C ALA A 3 0.79 14.35 3.57
N GLU A 4 0.21 13.18 3.39
CA GLU A 4 -0.61 12.92 2.22
C GLU A 4 -1.80 13.88 2.27
N LEU A 5 -2.24 14.38 1.10
CA LEU A 5 -3.47 15.17 1.04
C LEU A 5 -4.66 14.25 1.28
N ASP A 6 -5.08 14.14 2.53
CA ASP A 6 -6.21 13.30 2.93
C ASP A 6 -7.53 13.75 2.31
N SER A 7 -7.67 15.05 2.00
CA SER A 7 -8.83 15.61 1.32
C SER A 7 -9.08 14.99 -0.05
N ASP A 8 -8.03 14.57 -0.76
CA ASP A 8 -8.15 13.95 -2.07
C ASP A 8 -8.55 12.46 -2.01
N ASN A 9 -8.41 11.82 -0.84
CA ASN A 9 -8.94 10.48 -0.58
C ASN A 9 -10.46 10.48 -0.32
N CYS A 10 -11.04 11.60 0.11
CA CYS A 10 -12.47 11.70 0.39
C CYS A 10 -13.39 11.41 -0.82
N PRO A 11 -13.08 11.78 -2.08
CA PRO A 11 -13.87 11.39 -3.23
C PRO A 11 -13.93 9.89 -3.51
N HIS A 12 -12.90 9.12 -3.13
CA HIS A 12 -12.92 7.65 -3.25
C HIS A 12 -13.87 7.01 -2.22
N TYR A 13 -14.01 7.61 -1.04
CA TYR A 13 -15.03 7.22 -0.07
C TYR A 13 -16.42 7.76 -0.42
N ALA A 14 -16.52 8.73 -1.34
CA ALA A 14 -17.79 9.21 -1.91
C ALA A 14 -18.48 8.18 -2.84
N ALA A 15 -17.87 7.03 -3.09
CA ALA A 15 -18.55 5.84 -3.60
C ALA A 15 -19.47 5.19 -2.56
N ALA A 16 -19.65 5.79 -1.38
CA ALA A 16 -20.65 5.37 -0.40
C ALA A 16 -22.05 5.32 -1.02
N PRO A 17 -22.78 4.23 -0.86
CA PRO A 17 -24.11 4.10 -1.44
C PRO A 17 -25.07 5.13 -0.83
N GLY A 18 -25.67 5.94 -1.71
CA GLY A 18 -26.74 6.85 -1.36
C GLY A 18 -26.37 8.35 -1.37
N PRO A 19 -27.39 9.24 -1.55
CA PRO A 19 -27.17 10.68 -1.69
C PRO A 19 -26.65 11.32 -0.39
N LEU A 20 -27.03 10.81 0.77
CA LEU A 20 -26.61 11.30 2.08
C LEU A 20 -25.11 11.03 2.31
N GLY A 21 -24.63 9.84 1.98
CA GLY A 21 -23.19 9.51 2.06
C GLY A 21 -22.35 10.44 1.20
N ARG A 22 -22.72 10.62 -0.05
CA ARG A 22 -22.04 11.55 -0.97
C ARG A 22 -22.01 13.00 -0.45
N TRP A 23 -23.08 13.46 0.16
CA TRP A 23 -23.16 14.80 0.73
C TRP A 23 -22.22 14.93 1.96
N ILE A 24 -22.21 13.94 2.85
CA ILE A 24 -21.34 13.93 4.04
C ILE A 24 -19.87 13.94 3.60
N TYR A 25 -19.44 13.00 2.76
CA TYR A 25 -18.06 12.91 2.31
C TYR A 25 -17.62 14.16 1.51
N GLY A 26 -18.49 14.71 0.65
CA GLY A 26 -18.19 15.93 -0.07
C GLY A 26 -18.05 17.17 0.83
N ARG A 27 -18.76 17.20 1.97
CA ARG A 27 -18.60 18.25 2.98
C ARG A 27 -17.30 18.08 3.76
N GLU A 28 -16.98 16.86 4.17
CA GLU A 28 -15.75 16.55 4.90
C GLU A 28 -14.51 16.81 4.04
N ALA A 29 -14.51 16.42 2.76
CA ALA A 29 -13.43 16.73 1.84
C ALA A 29 -13.14 18.23 1.74
N ARG A 30 -14.18 19.06 1.61
CA ARG A 30 -14.02 20.53 1.54
C ARG A 30 -13.49 21.12 2.85
N ARG A 31 -13.91 20.58 4.00
CA ARG A 31 -13.44 21.04 5.32
C ARG A 31 -11.98 20.63 5.55
N LEU A 32 -11.65 19.42 5.14
CA LEU A 32 -10.30 18.91 5.25
C LEU A 32 -9.35 19.72 4.37
N LEU A 33 -9.71 19.97 3.11
CA LEU A 33 -8.92 20.80 2.22
C LEU A 33 -8.72 22.23 2.76
N ALA A 34 -9.78 22.83 3.32
CA ALA A 34 -9.68 24.17 3.94
C ALA A 34 -8.80 24.16 5.20
N PHE A 35 -8.73 23.04 5.91
CA PHE A 35 -7.81 22.85 7.03
C PHE A 35 -6.38 22.67 6.54
N GLU A 36 -6.15 21.84 5.54
CA GLU A 36 -4.85 21.61 4.91
C GLU A 36 -4.26 22.90 4.33
N ASP A 37 -5.08 23.73 3.64
CA ASP A 37 -4.66 25.05 3.12
C ASP A 37 -4.19 25.97 4.26
N ARG A 38 -4.94 26.05 5.36
CA ARG A 38 -4.54 26.86 6.52
C ARG A 38 -3.24 26.37 7.15
N VAL A 39 -3.09 25.05 7.30
CA VAL A 39 -1.89 24.45 7.87
C VAL A 39 -0.69 24.73 6.96
N ALA A 40 -0.83 24.48 5.66
CA ALA A 40 0.23 24.70 4.69
C ALA A 40 0.73 26.15 4.67
N ARG A 41 -0.18 27.13 4.83
CA ARG A 41 0.20 28.55 4.89
C ARG A 41 0.74 28.99 6.25
N ALA A 42 0.44 28.24 7.32
CA ALA A 42 0.92 28.55 8.68
C ALA A 42 2.34 28.06 8.93
N PHE A 43 2.80 27.05 8.20
CA PHE A 43 4.16 26.51 8.34
C PHE A 43 5.12 27.10 7.31
N SER A 44 6.39 27.20 7.67
CA SER A 44 7.44 27.73 6.79
C SER A 44 7.77 26.81 5.62
N ARG A 45 7.51 25.51 5.73
CA ARG A 45 7.71 24.50 4.70
C ARG A 45 6.67 23.39 4.79
N SER A 46 6.28 22.88 3.65
CA SER A 46 5.47 21.66 3.47
C SER A 46 6.28 20.62 2.72
N PHE A 47 6.09 19.35 3.07
CA PHE A 47 6.79 18.24 2.42
C PHE A 47 5.75 17.22 1.94
N VAL A 48 5.99 16.68 0.75
CA VAL A 48 5.25 15.57 0.16
C VAL A 48 6.21 14.45 -0.23
N VAL A 49 5.71 13.22 -0.42
CA VAL A 49 6.59 12.06 -0.62
C VAL A 49 6.89 11.75 -2.08
N SER A 50 6.26 12.42 -3.04
CA SER A 50 6.49 12.19 -4.47
C SER A 50 6.21 13.44 -5.32
N GLU A 51 6.74 13.44 -6.55
CA GLU A 51 6.45 14.48 -7.54
C GLU A 51 4.96 14.52 -7.92
N VAL A 52 4.33 13.35 -7.98
CA VAL A 52 2.89 13.23 -8.25
C VAL A 52 2.07 13.95 -7.17
N GLU A 53 2.44 13.75 -5.91
CA GLU A 53 1.80 14.46 -4.80
C GLU A 53 2.12 15.94 -4.78
N ARG A 54 3.34 16.35 -5.18
CA ARG A 54 3.70 17.76 -5.31
C ARG A 54 2.80 18.46 -6.33
N GLU A 55 2.59 17.85 -7.47
CA GLU A 55 1.73 18.42 -8.50
C GLU A 55 0.26 18.47 -8.06
N LEU A 56 -0.21 17.45 -7.34
CA LEU A 56 -1.54 17.45 -6.76
C LEU A 56 -1.70 18.55 -5.71
N PHE A 57 -0.71 18.70 -4.81
CA PHE A 57 -0.69 19.72 -3.78
C PHE A 57 -0.78 21.13 -4.38
N ARG A 58 0.01 21.41 -5.43
CA ARG A 58 -0.02 22.70 -6.14
C ARG A 58 -1.40 23.04 -6.71
N ARG A 59 -2.11 22.03 -7.22
CA ARG A 59 -3.47 22.21 -7.74
C ARG A 59 -4.48 22.49 -6.65
N CYS A 60 -4.35 21.79 -5.52
CA CYS A 60 -5.30 21.89 -4.41
C CYS A 60 -5.06 23.13 -3.55
N ILE A 61 -3.78 23.56 -3.38
CA ILE A 61 -3.36 24.67 -2.51
C ILE A 61 -2.48 25.63 -3.31
N PRO A 62 -3.06 26.45 -4.20
CA PRO A 62 -2.29 27.37 -5.04
C PRO A 62 -1.48 28.37 -4.20
N GLY A 63 -0.24 28.62 -4.64
CA GLY A 63 0.66 29.60 -3.99
C GLY A 63 1.46 29.04 -2.80
N VAL A 64 1.33 27.75 -2.49
CA VAL A 64 2.22 27.05 -1.59
C VAL A 64 3.02 26.02 -2.39
N GLU A 65 4.35 26.07 -2.27
CA GLU A 65 5.25 25.17 -2.98
C GLU A 65 5.82 24.14 -1.99
N PRO A 66 5.41 22.86 -2.07
CA PRO A 66 5.97 21.84 -1.21
C PRO A 66 7.31 21.30 -1.74
N ASP A 67 8.20 20.95 -0.84
CA ASP A 67 9.41 20.21 -1.15
C ASP A 67 9.09 18.70 -1.24
N VAL A 68 9.78 17.97 -2.11
CA VAL A 68 9.67 16.50 -2.16
C VAL A 68 10.69 15.87 -1.23
N LEU A 69 10.21 15.08 -0.27
CA LEU A 69 11.01 14.27 0.62
C LEU A 69 10.54 12.81 0.50
N PRO A 70 11.17 12.01 -0.37
CA PRO A 70 10.75 10.62 -0.61
C PRO A 70 10.82 9.77 0.66
N ASN A 71 9.94 8.77 0.73
CA ASN A 71 10.06 7.76 1.77
C ASN A 71 11.38 7.01 1.62
N GLY A 72 12.03 6.75 2.75
CA GLY A 72 13.17 5.86 2.84
C GLY A 72 12.78 4.48 3.36
N VAL A 73 13.73 3.57 3.34
CA VAL A 73 13.65 2.25 3.96
C VAL A 73 14.86 2.04 4.87
N ASP A 74 14.65 1.42 6.01
CA ASP A 74 15.75 1.01 6.90
C ASP A 74 16.45 -0.21 6.29
N VAL A 75 17.55 0.05 5.56
CA VAL A 75 18.29 -0.99 4.82
C VAL A 75 19.04 -1.96 5.73
N GLU A 76 19.27 -1.61 6.99
CA GLU A 76 19.87 -2.53 7.97
C GLU A 76 18.82 -3.50 8.50
N HIS A 77 17.62 -3.00 8.77
CA HIS A 77 16.50 -3.84 9.19
C HIS A 77 15.97 -4.72 8.04
N PHE A 78 15.82 -4.15 6.84
CA PHE A 78 15.39 -4.86 5.63
C PHE A 78 16.59 -5.30 4.80
N ARG A 79 17.40 -6.17 5.41
CA ARG A 79 18.56 -6.79 4.79
C ARG A 79 18.33 -8.29 4.65
N SER A 80 18.49 -8.81 3.44
CA SER A 80 18.35 -10.25 3.21
C SER A 80 19.43 -11.05 3.95
N ALA A 81 19.01 -12.11 4.61
CA ALA A 81 19.92 -13.08 5.23
C ALA A 81 20.55 -14.05 4.21
N GLY A 82 20.09 -14.00 2.95
CA GLY A 82 20.52 -14.91 1.86
C GLY A 82 19.39 -15.81 1.37
N ASP A 83 19.66 -16.58 0.32
CA ASP A 83 18.63 -17.35 -0.41
C ASP A 83 18.43 -18.79 0.10
N ALA A 84 19.11 -19.19 1.19
CA ALA A 84 19.21 -20.59 1.62
C ALA A 84 17.86 -21.31 1.85
N ASP A 85 16.82 -20.56 2.28
CA ASP A 85 15.51 -21.13 2.61
C ASP A 85 14.36 -20.55 1.74
N ARG A 86 14.68 -19.94 0.61
CA ARG A 86 13.68 -19.32 -0.28
C ARG A 86 12.80 -20.38 -0.93
N ASP A 87 11.48 -20.29 -0.70
CA ASP A 87 10.49 -21.11 -1.39
C ASP A 87 10.28 -20.59 -2.82
N PRO A 88 10.69 -21.34 -3.86
CA PRO A 88 10.57 -20.88 -5.26
C PRO A 88 9.11 -20.69 -5.72
N HIS A 89 8.15 -21.18 -4.96
CA HIS A 89 6.73 -21.04 -5.22
C HIS A 89 6.03 -20.08 -4.24
N GLY A 90 6.81 -19.39 -3.40
CA GLY A 90 6.31 -18.50 -2.37
C GLY A 90 6.12 -17.06 -2.87
N ALA A 91 4.93 -16.51 -2.64
CA ALA A 91 4.65 -15.09 -2.79
C ALA A 91 4.30 -14.48 -1.44
N VAL A 92 4.70 -13.23 -1.19
CA VAL A 92 4.41 -12.51 0.06
C VAL A 92 3.71 -11.17 -0.22
N PHE A 93 2.71 -10.88 0.59
CA PHE A 93 2.07 -9.58 0.70
C PHE A 93 2.17 -9.10 2.14
N THR A 94 2.68 -7.89 2.36
CA THR A 94 2.82 -7.31 3.70
C THR A 94 1.94 -6.07 3.87
N GLY A 95 1.46 -5.83 5.11
CA GLY A 95 0.73 -4.60 5.42
C GLY A 95 -0.17 -4.72 6.63
N VAL A 96 -0.83 -3.62 6.96
CA VAL A 96 -1.86 -3.58 7.99
C VAL A 96 -3.19 -4.03 7.37
N MET A 97 -3.79 -5.12 7.89
CA MET A 97 -4.88 -5.84 7.23
C MET A 97 -6.28 -5.38 7.62
N ASP A 98 -6.41 -4.19 8.21
CA ASP A 98 -7.64 -3.41 8.35
C ASP A 98 -7.58 -2.07 7.58
N TYR A 99 -6.45 -1.79 6.90
CA TYR A 99 -6.34 -0.65 5.99
C TYR A 99 -6.96 -1.01 4.64
N GLU A 100 -8.00 -0.27 4.24
CA GLU A 100 -8.87 -0.61 3.11
C GLU A 100 -8.13 -0.91 1.80
N PRO A 101 -7.11 -0.14 1.36
CA PRO A 101 -6.35 -0.48 0.16
C PRO A 101 -5.67 -1.86 0.22
N ASN A 102 -5.19 -2.29 1.39
CA ASN A 102 -4.60 -3.61 1.57
C ASN A 102 -5.66 -4.70 1.53
N VAL A 103 -6.79 -4.48 2.23
CA VAL A 103 -7.93 -5.41 2.26
C VAL A 103 -8.48 -5.61 0.86
N ASP A 104 -8.74 -4.53 0.12
CA ASP A 104 -9.23 -4.57 -1.25
C ASP A 104 -8.25 -5.29 -2.18
N GLY A 105 -6.98 -4.90 -2.16
CA GLY A 105 -5.94 -5.45 -3.03
C GLY A 105 -5.74 -6.96 -2.84
N VAL A 106 -5.59 -7.42 -1.59
CA VAL A 106 -5.35 -8.84 -1.33
C VAL A 106 -6.60 -9.69 -1.63
N ARG A 107 -7.80 -9.20 -1.32
CA ARG A 107 -9.06 -9.90 -1.67
C ARG A 107 -9.24 -10.02 -3.17
N TRP A 108 -9.00 -8.93 -3.90
CA TRP A 108 -9.05 -8.92 -5.35
C TRP A 108 -8.04 -9.92 -5.95
N PHE A 109 -6.80 -9.92 -5.47
CA PHE A 109 -5.75 -10.82 -5.94
C PHE A 109 -6.13 -12.30 -5.73
N VAL A 110 -6.59 -12.64 -4.53
CA VAL A 110 -6.99 -14.01 -4.20
C VAL A 110 -8.21 -14.44 -5.00
N ALA A 111 -9.16 -13.55 -5.26
CA ALA A 111 -10.35 -13.88 -6.03
C ALA A 111 -10.11 -13.97 -7.55
N ARG A 112 -9.20 -13.16 -8.10
CA ARG A 112 -9.07 -12.96 -9.55
C ARG A 112 -7.79 -13.55 -10.15
N CYS A 113 -6.69 -13.51 -9.41
CA CYS A 113 -5.38 -13.95 -9.91
C CYS A 113 -5.00 -15.32 -9.36
N TRP A 114 -5.26 -15.58 -8.09
CA TRP A 114 -4.82 -16.78 -7.40
C TRP A 114 -5.31 -18.10 -8.01
N PRO A 115 -6.56 -18.26 -8.45
CA PRO A 115 -7.04 -19.51 -9.06
C PRO A 115 -6.24 -19.90 -10.31
N ALA A 116 -5.95 -18.92 -11.20
CA ALA A 116 -5.16 -19.16 -12.40
C ALA A 116 -3.70 -19.49 -12.07
N LEU A 117 -3.11 -18.82 -11.08
CA LEU A 117 -1.77 -19.13 -10.58
C LEU A 117 -1.69 -20.54 -10.02
N ARG A 118 -2.64 -20.94 -9.19
CA ARG A 118 -2.70 -22.28 -8.59
C ARG A 118 -2.92 -23.37 -9.64
N ALA A 119 -3.71 -23.11 -10.67
CA ALA A 119 -3.90 -24.06 -11.78
C ALA A 119 -2.59 -24.31 -12.54
N ARG A 120 -1.77 -23.25 -12.74
CA ARG A 120 -0.48 -23.32 -13.43
C ARG A 120 0.64 -23.84 -12.53
N PHE A 121 0.63 -23.45 -11.26
CA PHE A 121 1.63 -23.77 -10.25
C PHE A 121 0.95 -24.34 -9.00
N PRO A 122 0.64 -25.64 -8.98
CA PRO A 122 -0.06 -26.27 -7.86
C PRO A 122 0.66 -26.16 -6.50
N ALA A 123 1.97 -25.98 -6.50
CA ALA A 123 2.78 -25.75 -5.29
C ALA A 123 2.80 -24.29 -4.83
N ALA A 124 2.20 -23.34 -5.56
CA ALA A 124 2.23 -21.92 -5.20
C ALA A 124 1.65 -21.66 -3.80
N ARG A 125 2.32 -20.79 -3.06
CA ARG A 125 1.96 -20.35 -1.71
C ARG A 125 1.88 -18.84 -1.66
N LEU A 126 0.88 -18.33 -0.94
CA LEU A 126 0.74 -16.89 -0.68
C LEU A 126 0.72 -16.66 0.82
N TRP A 127 1.65 -15.86 1.31
CA TRP A 127 1.66 -15.39 2.69
C TRP A 127 1.14 -13.95 2.75
N ILE A 128 0.02 -13.77 3.46
CA ILE A 128 -0.57 -12.46 3.78
C ILE A 128 -0.12 -12.12 5.18
N VAL A 129 0.90 -11.28 5.28
CA VAL A 129 1.64 -11.00 6.51
C VAL A 129 1.28 -9.62 7.04
N GLY A 130 0.76 -9.56 8.27
CA GLY A 130 0.53 -8.29 8.92
C GLY A 130 -0.60 -8.27 9.95
N SER A 131 -0.63 -7.17 10.69
CA SER A 131 -1.50 -7.01 11.85
C SER A 131 -2.97 -6.75 11.47
N ARG A 132 -3.85 -6.96 12.44
CA ARG A 132 -5.28 -6.58 12.42
C ARG A 132 -6.08 -7.12 11.23
N PRO A 133 -5.96 -8.42 10.84
CA PRO A 133 -6.74 -8.92 9.72
C PRO A 133 -8.24 -8.83 10.01
N THR A 134 -8.97 -8.22 9.09
CA THR A 134 -10.44 -8.21 9.11
C THR A 134 -11.00 -9.64 8.96
N PRO A 135 -12.25 -9.91 9.35
CA PRO A 135 -12.86 -11.22 9.10
C PRO A 135 -12.80 -11.65 7.63
N ALA A 136 -12.96 -10.69 6.70
CA ALA A 136 -12.88 -10.94 5.27
C ALA A 136 -11.46 -11.32 4.81
N VAL A 137 -10.41 -10.78 5.43
CA VAL A 137 -9.02 -11.18 5.15
C VAL A 137 -8.71 -12.53 5.79
N ARG A 138 -9.17 -12.78 7.04
CA ARG A 138 -8.96 -14.08 7.69
C ARG A 138 -9.54 -15.23 6.89
N ALA A 139 -10.73 -15.06 6.32
CA ALA A 139 -11.38 -16.06 5.49
C ALA A 139 -10.57 -16.43 4.22
N LEU A 140 -9.61 -15.59 3.80
CA LEU A 140 -8.70 -15.95 2.70
C LEU A 140 -7.77 -17.12 3.08
N GLY A 141 -7.52 -17.34 4.37
CA GLY A 141 -6.75 -18.47 4.86
C GLY A 141 -7.40 -19.84 4.59
N ASP A 142 -8.70 -19.89 4.28
CA ASP A 142 -9.41 -21.10 3.89
C ASP A 142 -9.15 -21.47 2.41
N VAL A 143 -8.56 -20.54 1.63
CA VAL A 143 -8.23 -20.78 0.23
C VAL A 143 -6.95 -21.62 0.13
N PRO A 144 -6.94 -22.71 -0.65
CA PRO A 144 -5.76 -23.58 -0.78
C PRO A 144 -4.50 -22.80 -1.18
N GLY A 145 -3.43 -22.98 -0.38
CA GLY A 145 -2.14 -22.33 -0.60
C GLY A 145 -2.03 -20.89 -0.10
N VAL A 146 -3.07 -20.34 0.54
CA VAL A 146 -3.05 -19.01 1.17
C VAL A 146 -2.88 -19.16 2.70
N THR A 147 -2.00 -18.38 3.27
CA THR A 147 -1.80 -18.29 4.72
C THR A 147 -1.94 -16.84 5.17
N VAL A 148 -2.78 -16.58 6.16
CA VAL A 148 -2.93 -15.27 6.81
C VAL A 148 -2.29 -15.35 8.18
N THR A 149 -1.17 -14.65 8.37
CA THR A 149 -0.37 -14.80 9.61
C THR A 149 -0.92 -14.03 10.80
N GLY A 150 -1.64 -12.93 10.54
CA GLY A 150 -1.86 -11.93 11.58
C GLY A 150 -0.56 -11.17 11.89
N ARG A 151 -0.50 -10.58 13.10
CA ARG A 151 0.70 -9.86 13.55
C ARG A 151 1.87 -10.82 13.70
N VAL A 152 3.00 -10.45 13.12
CA VAL A 152 4.30 -11.15 13.27
C VAL A 152 5.25 -10.27 14.06
N GLU A 153 6.31 -10.87 14.61
CA GLU A 153 7.36 -10.15 15.33
C GLU A 153 8.18 -9.27 14.38
N ALA A 154 8.56 -9.84 13.22
CA ALA A 154 9.31 -9.16 12.18
C ALA A 154 8.83 -9.60 10.78
N THR A 155 8.87 -8.67 9.82
CA THR A 155 8.51 -8.95 8.42
C THR A 155 9.68 -9.46 7.56
N PRO A 156 10.96 -9.09 7.80
CA PRO A 156 12.08 -9.53 6.95
C PRO A 156 12.15 -11.05 6.73
N PRO A 157 11.95 -11.93 7.72
CA PRO A 157 12.00 -13.39 7.49
C PRO A 157 10.95 -13.91 6.49
N TRP A 158 9.85 -13.19 6.33
CA TRP A 158 8.81 -13.54 5.36
C TRP A 158 9.19 -13.12 3.94
N PHE A 159 9.92 -12.00 3.80
CA PHE A 159 10.51 -11.61 2.53
C PHE A 159 11.63 -12.57 2.10
N ASP A 160 12.54 -12.96 3.02
CA ASP A 160 13.61 -13.93 2.73
C ASP A 160 13.06 -15.27 2.25
N ARG A 161 11.95 -15.71 2.85
CA ARG A 161 11.30 -16.95 2.48
C ARG A 161 10.59 -16.92 1.13
N ALA A 162 10.22 -15.76 0.62
CA ALA A 162 9.44 -15.60 -0.60
C ALA A 162 10.33 -15.53 -1.85
N ALA A 163 9.84 -16.04 -2.97
CA ALA A 163 10.45 -15.83 -4.28
C ALA A 163 10.05 -14.48 -4.90
N VAL A 164 8.89 -13.94 -4.49
CA VAL A 164 8.35 -12.69 -5.03
C VAL A 164 7.49 -11.97 -3.99
N ALA A 165 7.62 -10.65 -3.91
CA ALA A 165 6.66 -9.81 -3.21
C ALA A 165 5.58 -9.35 -4.20
N ILE A 166 4.34 -9.25 -3.71
CA ILE A 166 3.24 -8.72 -4.51
C ILE A 166 2.66 -7.45 -3.88
N ALA A 167 2.31 -6.48 -4.71
CA ALA A 167 1.62 -5.27 -4.29
C ALA A 167 0.42 -4.99 -5.22
N PRO A 168 -0.64 -5.81 -5.17
CA PRO A 168 -1.78 -5.75 -6.08
C PRO A 168 -2.80 -4.67 -5.66
N LEU A 169 -2.33 -3.49 -5.30
CA LEU A 169 -3.16 -2.41 -4.80
C LEU A 169 -3.90 -1.72 -5.93
N ARG A 170 -5.22 -1.66 -5.86
CA ARG A 170 -6.08 -0.92 -6.81
C ARG A 170 -6.34 0.50 -6.34
N LEU A 171 -6.22 0.71 -5.04
CA LEU A 171 -6.35 1.98 -4.36
C LEU A 171 -5.00 2.25 -3.70
N ALA A 172 -4.10 2.94 -4.38
CA ALA A 172 -2.80 3.32 -3.83
C ALA A 172 -2.39 4.68 -4.37
N ARG A 173 -1.74 5.46 -3.53
CA ARG A 173 -1.10 6.73 -3.86
C ARG A 173 0.23 6.80 -3.14
N GLY A 174 1.09 7.69 -3.60
CA GLY A 174 2.41 7.86 -3.00
C GLY A 174 3.28 6.61 -3.07
N VAL A 175 4.35 6.63 -2.31
CA VAL A 175 5.33 5.54 -2.25
C VAL A 175 4.83 4.43 -1.33
N GLN A 176 4.80 3.22 -1.83
CA GLN A 176 4.40 2.06 -1.05
C GLN A 176 5.61 1.46 -0.31
N ASN A 177 5.70 1.66 1.00
CA ASN A 177 6.83 1.18 1.81
C ASN A 177 7.09 -0.31 1.63
N LYS A 178 6.07 -1.16 1.55
CA LYS A 178 6.22 -2.60 1.30
C LYS A 178 6.98 -2.93 0.01
N VAL A 179 6.92 -2.05 -1.00
CA VAL A 179 7.68 -2.21 -2.24
C VAL A 179 9.14 -1.87 -1.99
N LEU A 180 9.43 -0.75 -1.30
CA LEU A 180 10.80 -0.37 -0.91
C LEU A 180 11.44 -1.42 0.00
N GLU A 181 10.68 -1.94 0.97
CA GLU A 181 11.11 -3.00 1.89
C GLU A 181 11.53 -4.26 1.13
N ALA A 182 10.68 -4.73 0.20
CA ALA A 182 10.99 -5.89 -0.63
C ALA A 182 12.20 -5.66 -1.55
N MET A 183 12.29 -4.47 -2.17
CA MET A 183 13.43 -4.11 -3.03
C MET A 183 14.74 -4.04 -2.24
N SER A 184 14.71 -3.49 -1.01
CA SER A 184 15.88 -3.46 -0.10
C SER A 184 16.40 -4.87 0.21
N MET A 185 15.52 -5.86 0.24
CA MET A 185 15.87 -7.27 0.45
C MET A 185 16.19 -8.01 -0.86
N ALA A 186 16.43 -7.28 -1.95
CA ALA A 186 16.68 -7.84 -3.29
C ALA A 186 15.60 -8.84 -3.75
N LEU A 187 14.37 -8.68 -3.28
CA LEU A 187 13.25 -9.53 -3.65
C LEU A 187 12.53 -8.92 -4.87
N PRO A 188 12.30 -9.70 -5.95
CA PRO A 188 11.48 -9.25 -7.07
C PRO A 188 10.09 -8.81 -6.60
N VAL A 189 9.56 -7.73 -7.19
CA VAL A 189 8.24 -7.20 -6.83
C VAL A 189 7.33 -7.18 -8.05
N VAL A 190 6.14 -7.75 -7.89
CA VAL A 190 5.04 -7.60 -8.85
C VAL A 190 4.03 -6.62 -8.27
N ALA A 191 4.01 -5.41 -8.81
CA ALA A 191 3.16 -4.32 -8.36
C ALA A 191 2.11 -3.95 -9.42
N SER A 192 0.95 -3.51 -8.96
CA SER A 192 -0.01 -2.83 -9.84
C SER A 192 0.55 -1.46 -10.27
N PRO A 193 0.07 -0.88 -11.37
CA PRO A 193 0.46 0.48 -11.76
C PRO A 193 0.26 1.51 -10.63
N GLN A 194 -0.82 1.38 -9.87
CA GLN A 194 -1.10 2.26 -8.73
C GLN A 194 -0.07 2.11 -7.60
N ALA A 195 0.36 0.87 -7.31
CA ALA A 195 1.36 0.63 -6.27
C ALA A 195 2.77 1.06 -6.70
N ALA A 196 3.06 1.10 -8.00
CA ALA A 196 4.34 1.52 -8.55
C ALA A 196 4.44 3.02 -8.80
N GLN A 197 3.32 3.74 -8.83
CA GLN A 197 3.23 5.15 -9.23
C GLN A 197 4.17 6.08 -8.44
N GLY A 198 4.43 5.78 -7.17
CA GLY A 198 5.31 6.58 -6.31
C GLY A 198 6.79 6.31 -6.48
N LEU A 199 7.20 5.33 -7.29
CA LEU A 199 8.61 4.94 -7.45
C LEU A 199 9.34 5.79 -8.50
N GLY A 200 8.63 6.60 -9.28
CA GLY A 200 9.20 7.34 -10.40
C GLY A 200 9.56 6.44 -11.58
N ASP A 201 10.38 6.96 -12.47
CA ASP A 201 10.96 6.20 -13.59
C ASP A 201 12.12 5.35 -13.05
N LEU A 202 11.88 4.04 -12.88
CA LEU A 202 12.90 3.05 -12.51
C LEU A 202 13.64 2.57 -13.74
#